data_8699c0fc908177f144de1a48174e3596
#
_entry.id   8699c0fc908177f144de1a48174e3596
#
_cell.length_a   1.000
_cell.length_b   1.000
_cell.length_c   1.000
_cell.angle_alpha   90.00
_cell.angle_beta   90.00
_cell.angle_gamma   90.00
#
_symmetry.space_group_name_H-M   'P 1'
#
loop_
_entity.id
_entity.type
_entity.pdbx_description
1 polymer ?
#
loop_
_entity_poly.entity_id
_entity_poly.type
_entity_poly.pdbx_seq_one_letter_code
_entity_poly.pdbx_strand_id
1 'polypeptide(L)'
;MNQSTEAVTSIGILGAGSWGTALAILLARNGLEVRLWGREEEIARLSADRENRQFLPGIPFPDKLTPDATLSRVVECDEVMVVVPSQAFHEVLLQIAAIKPLQSLCWATKGLDPNTRRPLSIDAAAIFPGADLAVISGPTFAVEVAQGLPTAVTAASTSERYSERLAEALKGETFRAYTSTDIIGVQLGGAVKNVMAIAAGISDGLGFGANARAALITRGLAEITRLGVALGAYPETFMGLAGLGDLTLTCTDNKSRNRRMGLALAEGLTIEEARARIQQEVEGVHAAKETWFLSQELGVEMPITTEVYRILYEGLDPHVAVRELLHRRQRAE
;
A
#
# COMPACT_ATOMS: atom_id res chain seq x y z
N MET A 1 -8.41 -22.87 28.33
CA MET A 1 -9.32 -21.77 28.64
C MET A 1 -9.69 -21.12 27.31
N ASN A 2 -10.91 -21.36 26.83
CA ASN A 2 -11.43 -20.70 25.62
C ASN A 2 -11.65 -19.21 25.93
N GLN A 3 -10.67 -18.36 25.66
CA GLN A 3 -10.94 -16.94 25.50
C GLN A 3 -11.62 -16.80 24.13
N SER A 4 -12.95 -16.62 24.16
CA SER A 4 -13.73 -16.25 22.98
C SER A 4 -13.02 -15.08 22.30
N THR A 5 -12.71 -15.25 21.02
CA THR A 5 -12.28 -14.14 20.16
C THR A 5 -13.46 -13.16 20.13
N GLU A 6 -13.40 -12.09 20.92
CA GLU A 6 -14.42 -11.06 20.83
C GLU A 6 -14.40 -10.51 19.40
N ALA A 7 -15.56 -10.57 18.76
CA ALA A 7 -15.71 -10.05 17.40
C ALA A 7 -15.48 -8.53 17.41
N VAL A 8 -14.80 -8.02 16.40
CA VAL A 8 -14.65 -6.57 16.19
C VAL A 8 -16.02 -5.99 15.89
N THR A 9 -16.48 -5.04 16.67
CA THR A 9 -17.78 -4.38 16.48
C THR A 9 -17.61 -2.94 15.99
N SER A 10 -16.47 -2.32 16.31
CA SER A 10 -16.13 -0.95 15.90
C SER A 10 -14.68 -0.86 15.42
N ILE A 11 -14.44 0.01 14.42
CA ILE A 11 -13.10 0.23 13.88
C ILE A 11 -12.88 1.71 13.58
N GLY A 12 -11.72 2.22 14.04
CA GLY A 12 -11.20 3.53 13.68
C GLY A 12 -10.26 3.44 12.49
N ILE A 13 -10.57 4.15 11.41
CA ILE A 13 -9.72 4.20 10.21
C ILE A 13 -9.06 5.57 10.13
N LEU A 14 -7.73 5.61 10.17
CA LEU A 14 -6.94 6.82 10.13
C LEU A 14 -6.40 7.06 8.71
N GLY A 15 -6.98 8.04 8.03
CA GLY A 15 -6.64 8.41 6.66
C GLY A 15 -7.85 8.39 5.73
N ALA A 16 -8.42 9.57 5.45
CA ALA A 16 -9.61 9.73 4.60
C ALA A 16 -9.28 9.84 3.09
N GLY A 17 -8.14 9.30 2.64
CA GLY A 17 -7.81 9.15 1.23
C GLY A 17 -8.69 8.10 0.53
N SER A 18 -8.42 7.85 -0.76
CA SER A 18 -9.22 6.87 -1.54
C SER A 18 -9.26 5.49 -0.91
N TRP A 19 -8.10 4.97 -0.44
CA TRP A 19 -8.01 3.63 0.11
C TRP A 19 -8.65 3.51 1.50
N GLY A 20 -8.37 4.45 2.41
CA GLY A 20 -9.01 4.45 3.72
C GLY A 20 -10.52 4.63 3.65
N THR A 21 -11.02 5.49 2.76
CA THR A 21 -12.46 5.64 2.53
C THR A 21 -13.09 4.35 1.97
N ALA A 22 -12.40 3.66 1.03
CA ALA A 22 -12.92 2.40 0.47
C ALA A 22 -13.02 1.29 1.52
N LEU A 23 -12.00 1.16 2.39
CA LEU A 23 -12.03 0.22 3.52
C LEU A 23 -13.10 0.59 4.55
N ALA A 24 -13.29 1.88 4.82
CA ALA A 24 -14.34 2.36 5.71
C ALA A 24 -15.74 1.99 5.19
N ILE A 25 -15.98 2.16 3.90
CA ILE A 25 -17.24 1.76 3.25
C ILE A 25 -17.44 0.25 3.31
N LEU A 26 -16.40 -0.54 3.01
CA LEU A 26 -16.44 -2.01 3.08
C LEU A 26 -16.82 -2.49 4.48
N LEU A 27 -16.09 -2.01 5.50
CA LEU A 27 -16.27 -2.46 6.89
C LEU A 27 -17.63 -2.03 7.46
N ALA A 28 -18.11 -0.84 7.10
CA ALA A 28 -19.45 -0.39 7.47
C ALA A 28 -20.56 -1.24 6.79
N ARG A 29 -20.37 -1.66 5.53
CA ARG A 29 -21.27 -2.61 4.85
C ARG A 29 -21.24 -4.00 5.48
N ASN A 30 -20.10 -4.42 6.03
CA ASN A 30 -19.97 -5.65 6.81
C ASN A 30 -20.64 -5.56 8.20
N GLY A 31 -21.17 -4.40 8.58
CA GLY A 31 -21.94 -4.21 9.79
C GLY A 31 -21.17 -3.61 10.98
N LEU A 32 -19.91 -3.25 10.81
CA LEU A 32 -19.12 -2.59 11.86
C LEU A 32 -19.50 -1.10 11.99
N GLU A 33 -19.39 -0.57 13.19
CA GLU A 33 -19.40 0.88 13.43
C GLU A 33 -18.03 1.44 13.06
N VAL A 34 -17.99 2.31 12.04
CA VAL A 34 -16.73 2.82 11.47
C VAL A 34 -16.58 4.30 11.71
N ARG A 35 -15.44 4.70 12.31
CA ARG A 35 -15.04 6.10 12.41
C ARG A 35 -13.89 6.36 11.42
N LEU A 36 -14.10 7.28 10.48
CA LEU A 36 -13.10 7.67 9.48
C LEU A 36 -12.45 8.99 9.89
N TRP A 37 -11.19 8.95 10.25
CA TRP A 37 -10.39 10.11 10.64
C TRP A 37 -9.59 10.70 9.47
N GLY A 38 -9.54 12.04 9.45
CA GLY A 38 -8.73 12.81 8.52
C GLY A 38 -8.58 14.25 9.03
N ARG A 39 -8.09 15.13 8.17
CA ARG A 39 -7.94 16.55 8.49
C ARG A 39 -9.31 17.20 8.69
N GLU A 40 -9.39 18.17 9.60
CA GLU A 40 -10.65 18.79 10.01
C GLU A 40 -11.49 19.30 8.83
N GLU A 41 -10.87 20.03 7.90
CA GLU A 41 -11.57 20.55 6.71
C GLU A 41 -12.06 19.45 5.76
N GLU A 42 -11.31 18.36 5.66
CA GLU A 42 -11.67 17.19 4.87
C GLU A 42 -12.86 16.48 5.51
N ILE A 43 -12.80 16.22 6.81
CA ILE A 43 -13.86 15.57 7.57
C ILE A 43 -15.15 16.40 7.56
N ALA A 44 -15.07 17.72 7.64
CA ALA A 44 -16.24 18.59 7.52
C ALA A 44 -16.97 18.40 6.18
N ARG A 45 -16.22 18.34 5.06
CA ARG A 45 -16.77 18.06 3.73
C ARG A 45 -17.38 16.66 3.64
N LEU A 46 -16.67 15.64 4.12
CA LEU A 46 -17.14 14.26 4.11
C LEU A 46 -18.43 14.07 4.92
N SER A 47 -18.55 14.78 6.04
CA SER A 47 -19.75 14.76 6.89
C SER A 47 -20.96 15.42 6.23
N ALA A 48 -20.75 16.57 5.56
CA ALA A 48 -21.79 17.30 4.87
C ALA A 48 -22.30 16.56 3.63
N ASP A 49 -21.37 16.02 2.84
CA ASP A 49 -21.69 15.35 1.57
C ASP A 49 -22.15 13.90 1.77
N ARG A 50 -21.80 13.25 2.86
CA ARG A 50 -21.96 11.80 3.08
C ARG A 50 -21.33 10.98 1.95
N GLU A 51 -20.22 11.50 1.38
CA GLU A 51 -19.50 10.96 0.22
C GLU A 51 -18.10 11.54 0.17
N ASN A 52 -17.13 10.79 -0.34
CA ASN A 52 -15.81 11.33 -0.65
C ASN A 52 -15.71 11.70 -2.14
N ARG A 53 -16.27 12.85 -2.51
CA ARG A 53 -16.32 13.30 -3.92
C ARG A 53 -14.96 13.51 -4.54
N GLN A 54 -13.94 13.81 -3.73
CA GLN A 54 -12.59 14.05 -4.24
C GLN A 54 -11.92 12.75 -4.71
N PHE A 55 -12.12 11.64 -3.98
CA PHE A 55 -11.39 10.40 -4.22
C PHE A 55 -12.26 9.24 -4.71
N LEU A 56 -13.54 9.22 -4.36
CA LEU A 56 -14.48 8.15 -4.68
C LEU A 56 -15.86 8.75 -5.06
N PRO A 57 -15.95 9.58 -6.13
CA PRO A 57 -17.19 10.24 -6.50
C PRO A 57 -18.28 9.23 -6.86
N GLY A 58 -19.52 9.53 -6.44
CA GLY A 58 -20.71 8.73 -6.71
C GLY A 58 -20.90 7.52 -5.79
N ILE A 59 -20.14 7.43 -4.70
CA ILE A 59 -20.24 6.33 -3.72
C ILE A 59 -20.65 6.88 -2.36
N PRO A 60 -21.94 6.80 -1.99
CA PRO A 60 -22.42 7.32 -0.70
C PRO A 60 -21.92 6.49 0.47
N PHE A 61 -21.76 7.14 1.61
CA PHE A 61 -21.38 6.48 2.85
C PHE A 61 -22.54 5.67 3.44
N PRO A 62 -22.30 4.39 3.83
CA PRO A 62 -23.25 3.63 4.63
C PRO A 62 -23.58 4.33 5.95
N ASP A 63 -24.73 4.03 6.56
CA ASP A 63 -25.19 4.65 7.82
C ASP A 63 -24.18 4.46 8.96
N LYS A 64 -23.51 3.30 9.02
CA LYS A 64 -22.53 2.96 10.03
C LYS A 64 -21.14 3.59 9.83
N LEU A 65 -20.94 4.40 8.78
CA LEU A 65 -19.73 5.15 8.57
C LEU A 65 -19.89 6.60 9.01
N THR A 66 -19.10 7.00 10.01
CA THR A 66 -19.08 8.35 10.57
C THR A 66 -17.72 8.99 10.36
N PRO A 67 -17.59 10.07 9.55
CA PRO A 67 -16.39 10.90 9.55
C PRO A 67 -16.21 11.60 10.89
N ASP A 68 -14.99 11.55 11.47
CA ASP A 68 -14.69 12.15 12.78
C ASP A 68 -13.27 12.76 12.79
N ALA A 69 -13.16 14.05 13.06
CA ALA A 69 -11.89 14.76 13.16
C ALA A 69 -11.19 14.55 14.51
N THR A 70 -11.88 14.00 15.51
CA THR A 70 -11.36 13.84 16.87
C THR A 70 -10.62 12.51 17.01
N LEU A 71 -9.27 12.55 16.94
CA LEU A 71 -8.45 11.34 16.97
C LEU A 71 -8.73 10.46 18.19
N SER A 72 -8.91 11.04 19.39
CA SER A 72 -9.18 10.27 20.62
C SER A 72 -10.43 9.41 20.50
N ARG A 73 -11.50 9.91 19.90
CA ARG A 73 -12.73 9.12 19.68
C ARG A 73 -12.54 7.98 18.67
N VAL A 74 -11.68 8.20 17.68
CA VAL A 74 -11.38 7.18 16.65
C VAL A 74 -10.53 6.05 17.22
N VAL A 75 -9.58 6.40 18.08
CA VAL A 75 -8.68 5.43 18.74
C VAL A 75 -9.39 4.62 19.84
N GLU A 76 -10.55 5.06 20.32
CA GLU A 76 -11.39 4.31 21.30
C GLU A 76 -12.12 3.10 20.70
N CYS A 77 -12.19 2.97 19.37
CA CYS A 77 -12.77 1.80 18.71
C CYS A 77 -12.05 0.50 19.13
N ASP A 78 -12.71 -0.64 18.96
CA ASP A 78 -12.17 -1.96 19.30
C ASP A 78 -10.90 -2.28 18.47
N GLU A 79 -10.82 -1.74 17.25
CA GLU A 79 -9.70 -1.90 16.36
C GLU A 79 -9.29 -0.55 15.75
N VAL A 80 -7.99 -0.39 15.48
CA VAL A 80 -7.43 0.82 14.84
C VAL A 80 -6.67 0.41 13.59
N MET A 81 -7.06 1.01 12.45
CA MET A 81 -6.43 0.77 11.15
C MET A 81 -5.83 2.06 10.58
N VAL A 82 -4.53 2.08 10.35
CA VAL A 82 -3.82 3.22 9.77
C VAL A 82 -3.73 3.07 8.25
N VAL A 83 -4.21 4.10 7.52
CA VAL A 83 -4.26 4.11 6.05
C VAL A 83 -3.80 5.48 5.51
N VAL A 84 -2.83 6.07 6.17
CA VAL A 84 -2.19 7.32 5.75
C VAL A 84 -1.02 7.05 4.79
N PRO A 85 -0.52 8.05 4.04
CA PRO A 85 0.75 7.91 3.32
C PRO A 85 1.90 7.51 4.26
N SER A 86 2.87 6.72 3.76
CA SER A 86 4.00 6.24 4.58
C SER A 86 4.79 7.36 5.26
N GLN A 87 4.86 8.54 4.64
CA GLN A 87 5.51 9.73 5.19
C GLN A 87 4.83 10.27 6.45
N ALA A 88 3.54 10.01 6.64
CA ALA A 88 2.77 10.44 7.81
C ALA A 88 2.61 9.33 8.86
N PHE A 89 3.04 8.10 8.55
CA PHE A 89 2.77 6.91 9.37
C PHE A 89 3.35 7.05 10.78
N HIS A 90 4.64 7.34 10.89
CA HIS A 90 5.34 7.52 12.17
C HIS A 90 4.67 8.56 13.08
N GLU A 91 4.40 9.74 12.52
CA GLU A 91 3.79 10.84 13.26
C GLU A 91 2.38 10.47 13.77
N VAL A 92 1.59 9.80 12.94
CA VAL A 92 0.25 9.32 13.34
C VAL A 92 0.35 8.29 14.46
N LEU A 93 1.32 7.37 14.41
CA LEU A 93 1.53 6.41 15.49
C LEU A 93 1.92 7.10 16.81
N LEU A 94 2.76 8.13 16.78
CA LEU A 94 3.09 8.92 17.97
C LEU A 94 1.87 9.65 18.55
N GLN A 95 1.01 10.21 17.68
CA GLN A 95 -0.24 10.84 18.13
C GLN A 95 -1.19 9.83 18.80
N ILE A 96 -1.30 8.61 18.26
CA ILE A 96 -2.07 7.52 18.86
C ILE A 96 -1.48 7.15 20.23
N ALA A 97 -0.17 6.94 20.31
CA ALA A 97 0.53 6.54 21.54
C ALA A 97 0.40 7.59 22.66
N ALA A 98 0.31 8.87 22.31
CA ALA A 98 0.05 9.96 23.25
C ALA A 98 -1.37 9.93 23.86
N ILE A 99 -2.33 9.23 23.22
CA ILE A 99 -3.70 9.08 23.72
C ILE A 99 -3.82 7.84 24.60
N LYS A 100 -3.43 6.67 24.07
CA LYS A 100 -3.44 5.40 24.82
C LYS A 100 -2.48 4.38 24.23
N PRO A 101 -1.97 3.44 25.03
CA PRO A 101 -1.29 2.26 24.51
C PRO A 101 -2.31 1.37 23.78
N LEU A 102 -1.90 0.81 22.61
CA LEU A 102 -2.71 -0.16 21.89
C LEU A 102 -2.20 -1.59 22.17
N GLN A 103 -3.13 -2.53 22.27
CA GLN A 103 -2.81 -3.97 22.34
C GLN A 103 -2.75 -4.61 20.95
N SER A 104 -3.40 -4.00 19.96
CA SER A 104 -3.35 -4.40 18.57
C SER A 104 -3.41 -3.17 17.66
N LEU A 105 -2.74 -3.26 16.52
CA LEU A 105 -2.72 -2.21 15.50
C LEU A 105 -2.60 -2.85 14.12
N CYS A 106 -3.47 -2.48 13.19
CA CYS A 106 -3.29 -2.85 11.81
C CYS A 106 -3.09 -1.62 10.91
N TRP A 107 -2.51 -1.85 9.74
CA TRP A 107 -2.40 -0.81 8.72
C TRP A 107 -2.58 -1.38 7.30
N ALA A 108 -3.04 -0.51 6.42
CA ALA A 108 -3.09 -0.75 4.98
C ALA A 108 -2.25 0.30 4.21
N THR A 109 -1.43 1.05 4.94
CA THR A 109 -0.40 1.95 4.40
C THR A 109 0.61 1.13 3.61
N LYS A 110 0.93 1.58 2.39
CA LYS A 110 1.94 0.96 1.52
C LYS A 110 3.17 1.86 1.45
N GLY A 111 4.35 1.26 1.57
CA GLY A 111 5.61 2.00 1.55
C GLY A 111 6.57 1.54 2.65
N LEU A 112 7.73 2.20 2.69
CA LEU A 112 8.74 2.07 3.74
C LEU A 112 8.71 3.35 4.60
N ASP A 113 9.31 3.27 5.78
CA ASP A 113 9.53 4.47 6.60
C ASP A 113 10.54 5.40 5.89
N PRO A 114 10.23 6.68 5.69
CA PRO A 114 11.07 7.59 4.91
C PRO A 114 12.41 7.91 5.58
N ASN A 115 12.51 7.80 6.90
CA ASN A 115 13.71 8.14 7.66
C ASN A 115 14.64 6.93 7.81
N THR A 116 14.09 5.78 8.20
CA THR A 116 14.85 4.55 8.45
C THR A 116 14.95 3.65 7.21
N ARG A 117 14.07 3.85 6.20
CA ARG A 117 13.94 3.02 4.99
C ARG A 117 13.60 1.55 5.30
N ARG A 118 13.11 1.27 6.50
CA ARG A 118 12.73 -0.06 6.96
C ARG A 118 11.23 -0.32 6.76
N PRO A 119 10.79 -1.57 6.80
CA PRO A 119 9.37 -1.89 6.88
C PRO A 119 8.69 -1.18 8.04
N LEU A 120 7.47 -0.66 7.82
CA LEU A 120 6.70 0.09 8.82
C LEU A 120 6.43 -0.71 10.11
N SER A 121 6.44 -2.04 10.04
CA SER A 121 6.28 -2.91 11.21
C SER A 121 7.38 -2.72 12.25
N ILE A 122 8.59 -2.33 11.84
CA ILE A 122 9.70 -2.07 12.76
C ILE A 122 9.42 -0.82 13.60
N ASP A 123 8.92 0.24 12.94
CA ASP A 123 8.53 1.48 13.59
C ASP A 123 7.33 1.26 14.53
N ALA A 124 6.30 0.59 14.05
CA ALA A 124 5.12 0.25 14.83
C ALA A 124 5.47 -0.57 16.09
N ALA A 125 6.36 -1.56 15.98
CA ALA A 125 6.81 -2.37 17.11
C ALA A 125 7.62 -1.55 18.14
N ALA A 126 8.36 -0.54 17.70
CA ALA A 126 9.09 0.34 18.60
C ALA A 126 8.16 1.27 19.40
N ILE A 127 7.09 1.77 18.77
CA ILE A 127 6.12 2.68 19.40
C ILE A 127 5.12 1.92 20.28
N PHE A 128 4.70 0.72 19.87
CA PHE A 128 3.73 -0.12 20.59
C PHE A 128 4.36 -1.48 20.95
N PRO A 129 5.31 -1.52 21.90
CA PRO A 129 5.99 -2.75 22.28
C PRO A 129 5.00 -3.76 22.88
N GLY A 130 4.98 -4.98 22.31
CA GLY A 130 4.11 -6.06 22.76
C GLY A 130 2.70 -6.05 22.16
N ALA A 131 2.36 -5.06 21.32
CA ALA A 131 1.10 -5.09 20.59
C ALA A 131 1.11 -6.13 19.46
N ASP A 132 -0.05 -6.74 19.20
CA ASP A 132 -0.27 -7.53 17.99
C ASP A 132 -0.33 -6.59 16.78
N LEU A 133 0.61 -6.76 15.84
CA LEU A 133 0.74 -5.90 14.66
C LEU A 133 0.30 -6.65 13.40
N ALA A 134 -0.44 -5.99 12.51
CA ALA A 134 -0.84 -6.58 11.25
C ALA A 134 -0.81 -5.59 10.09
N VAL A 135 -0.53 -6.10 8.89
CA VAL A 135 -0.63 -5.36 7.63
C VAL A 135 -1.65 -5.99 6.69
N ILE A 136 -2.37 -5.15 5.95
CA ILE A 136 -3.31 -5.57 4.91
C ILE A 136 -2.77 -5.09 3.57
N SER A 137 -2.56 -6.03 2.63
CA SER A 137 -2.11 -5.71 1.27
C SER A 137 -2.67 -6.72 0.25
N GLY A 138 -2.71 -6.33 -1.01
CA GLY A 138 -3.20 -7.17 -2.11
C GLY A 138 -3.67 -6.36 -3.31
N PRO A 139 -4.15 -7.03 -4.38
CA PRO A 139 -4.57 -6.41 -5.62
C PRO A 139 -5.88 -5.63 -5.44
N THR A 140 -5.77 -4.35 -5.15
CA THR A 140 -6.91 -3.51 -4.79
C THR A 140 -6.85 -2.15 -5.46
N PHE A 141 -7.85 -1.82 -6.27
CA PHE A 141 -8.20 -0.45 -6.59
C PHE A 141 -9.30 0.03 -5.65
N ALA A 142 -9.08 1.13 -4.97
CA ALA A 142 -10.01 1.66 -3.98
C ALA A 142 -11.44 1.84 -4.52
N VAL A 143 -11.57 2.31 -5.76
CA VAL A 143 -12.86 2.51 -6.41
C VAL A 143 -13.62 1.19 -6.58
N GLU A 144 -12.94 0.11 -6.94
CA GLU A 144 -13.57 -1.21 -7.14
C GLU A 144 -14.04 -1.81 -5.80
N VAL A 145 -13.21 -1.69 -4.76
CA VAL A 145 -13.60 -2.10 -3.40
C VAL A 145 -14.81 -1.31 -2.91
N ALA A 146 -14.80 0.00 -3.08
CA ALA A 146 -15.91 0.87 -2.67
C ALA A 146 -17.20 0.60 -3.46
N GLN A 147 -17.09 0.16 -4.73
CA GLN A 147 -18.22 -0.30 -5.56
C GLN A 147 -18.71 -1.70 -5.16
N GLY A 148 -17.99 -2.44 -4.34
CA GLY A 148 -18.35 -3.80 -3.94
C GLY A 148 -18.01 -4.86 -4.99
N LEU A 149 -17.02 -4.60 -5.86
CA LEU A 149 -16.55 -5.59 -6.83
C LEU A 149 -15.72 -6.68 -6.16
N PRO A 150 -15.69 -7.91 -6.70
CA PRO A 150 -14.93 -9.02 -6.13
C PRO A 150 -13.46 -8.67 -5.92
N THR A 151 -12.98 -8.82 -4.70
CA THR A 151 -11.63 -8.43 -4.30
C THR A 151 -11.07 -9.43 -3.28
N ALA A 152 -9.76 -9.64 -3.30
CA ALA A 152 -9.06 -10.45 -2.33
C ALA A 152 -7.78 -9.77 -1.85
N VAL A 153 -7.50 -9.87 -0.54
CA VAL A 153 -6.30 -9.32 0.11
C VAL A 153 -5.64 -10.35 1.01
N THR A 154 -4.43 -10.04 1.48
CA THR A 154 -3.74 -10.75 2.55
C THR A 154 -3.72 -9.87 3.80
N ALA A 155 -4.15 -10.42 4.94
CA ALA A 155 -3.94 -9.87 6.28
C ALA A 155 -2.78 -10.63 6.93
N ALA A 156 -1.64 -10.00 7.13
CA ALA A 156 -0.46 -10.63 7.69
C ALA A 156 -0.13 -10.09 9.08
N SER A 157 0.11 -11.02 10.02
CA SER A 157 0.50 -10.71 11.40
C SER A 157 1.39 -11.80 11.95
N THR A 158 2.32 -11.46 12.85
CA THR A 158 3.05 -12.46 13.65
C THR A 158 2.14 -13.19 14.66
N SER A 159 0.97 -12.61 14.97
CA SER A 159 -0.11 -13.23 15.76
C SER A 159 -1.17 -13.83 14.82
N GLU A 160 -1.19 -15.15 14.69
CA GLU A 160 -2.15 -15.88 13.87
C GLU A 160 -3.59 -15.52 14.25
N ARG A 161 -3.89 -15.50 15.54
CA ARG A 161 -5.19 -15.07 16.07
C ARG A 161 -5.59 -13.67 15.61
N TYR A 162 -4.63 -12.73 15.54
CA TYR A 162 -4.92 -11.37 15.14
C TYR A 162 -5.19 -11.27 13.63
N SER A 163 -4.39 -11.98 12.81
CA SER A 163 -4.65 -12.03 11.37
C SER A 163 -6.01 -12.67 11.03
N GLU A 164 -6.42 -13.71 11.75
CA GLU A 164 -7.74 -14.34 11.62
C GLU A 164 -8.88 -13.38 12.01
N ARG A 165 -8.74 -12.66 13.13
CA ARG A 165 -9.72 -11.65 13.58
C ARG A 165 -9.93 -10.56 12.54
N LEU A 166 -8.84 -10.05 11.97
CA LEU A 166 -8.90 -9.04 10.90
C LEU A 166 -9.48 -9.60 9.60
N ALA A 167 -9.11 -10.83 9.23
CA ALA A 167 -9.66 -11.48 8.04
C ALA A 167 -11.17 -11.66 8.16
N GLU A 168 -11.70 -12.04 9.31
CA GLU A 168 -13.15 -12.17 9.54
C GLU A 168 -13.85 -10.79 9.51
N ALA A 169 -13.27 -9.75 10.09
CA ALA A 169 -13.83 -8.39 10.02
C ALA A 169 -13.90 -7.85 8.58
N LEU A 170 -12.89 -8.14 7.76
CA LEU A 170 -12.82 -7.73 6.36
C LEU A 170 -13.72 -8.57 5.44
N LYS A 171 -14.03 -9.81 5.82
CA LYS A 171 -14.78 -10.74 5.01
C LYS A 171 -16.20 -10.23 4.73
N GLY A 172 -16.53 -10.14 3.46
CA GLY A 172 -17.83 -9.71 2.98
C GLY A 172 -18.35 -10.62 1.86
N GLU A 173 -19.49 -10.25 1.28
CA GLU A 173 -20.08 -10.98 0.16
C GLU A 173 -19.12 -11.06 -1.04
N THR A 174 -18.44 -9.98 -1.35
CA THR A 174 -17.52 -9.84 -2.49
C THR A 174 -16.06 -9.65 -2.08
N PHE A 175 -15.74 -9.59 -0.78
CA PHE A 175 -14.40 -9.35 -0.28
C PHE A 175 -13.87 -10.54 0.51
N ARG A 176 -12.67 -11.01 0.15
CA ARG A 176 -11.96 -12.11 0.80
C ARG A 176 -10.66 -11.63 1.41
N ALA A 177 -10.37 -12.03 2.64
CA ALA A 177 -9.07 -11.82 3.28
C ALA A 177 -8.45 -13.18 3.61
N TYR A 178 -7.22 -13.38 3.18
CA TYR A 178 -6.41 -14.56 3.47
C TYR A 178 -5.38 -14.19 4.54
N THR A 179 -5.09 -15.10 5.45
CA THR A 179 -4.12 -14.87 6.52
C THR A 179 -2.70 -15.23 6.09
N SER A 180 -1.71 -14.59 6.71
CA SER A 180 -0.28 -14.89 6.58
C SER A 180 0.44 -14.57 7.88
N THR A 181 1.55 -15.25 8.15
CA THR A 181 2.48 -14.91 9.24
C THR A 181 3.66 -14.05 8.78
N ASP A 182 3.82 -13.87 7.47
CA ASP A 182 4.90 -13.07 6.87
C ASP A 182 4.51 -11.59 6.72
N ILE A 183 4.56 -10.86 7.83
CA ILE A 183 4.27 -9.42 7.85
C ILE A 183 5.29 -8.63 7.01
N ILE A 184 6.55 -9.07 6.93
CA ILE A 184 7.61 -8.39 6.16
C ILE A 184 7.36 -8.55 4.66
N GLY A 185 7.12 -9.77 4.19
CA GLY A 185 6.90 -10.04 2.77
C GLY A 185 5.66 -9.34 2.24
N VAL A 186 4.57 -9.34 2.99
CA VAL A 186 3.31 -8.67 2.59
C VAL A 186 3.49 -7.15 2.51
N GLN A 187 4.25 -6.52 3.42
CA GLN A 187 4.57 -5.09 3.35
C GLN A 187 5.42 -4.76 2.13
N LEU A 188 6.50 -5.50 1.92
CA LEU A 188 7.45 -5.24 0.84
C LEU A 188 6.82 -5.43 -0.53
N GLY A 189 6.00 -6.46 -0.71
CA GLY A 189 5.22 -6.65 -1.94
C GLY A 189 4.41 -5.41 -2.27
N GLY A 190 3.65 -4.88 -1.30
CA GLY A 190 2.83 -3.69 -1.48
C GLY A 190 3.62 -2.39 -1.68
N ALA A 191 4.81 -2.26 -1.08
CA ALA A 191 5.65 -1.07 -1.18
C ALA A 191 6.39 -1.00 -2.53
N VAL A 192 7.12 -2.06 -2.88
CA VAL A 192 8.05 -2.05 -4.03
C VAL A 192 7.35 -2.21 -5.38
N LYS A 193 6.15 -2.84 -5.42
CA LYS A 193 5.35 -2.91 -6.64
C LYS A 193 5.12 -1.55 -7.31
N ASN A 194 5.02 -0.49 -6.52
CA ASN A 194 4.78 0.87 -7.00
C ASN A 194 5.94 1.39 -7.86
N VAL A 195 7.17 0.99 -7.54
CA VAL A 195 8.37 1.26 -8.36
C VAL A 195 8.29 0.53 -9.69
N MET A 196 7.92 -0.76 -9.65
CA MET A 196 7.76 -1.58 -10.86
C MET A 196 6.64 -1.07 -11.76
N ALA A 197 5.59 -0.50 -11.18
CA ALA A 197 4.50 0.11 -11.95
C ALA A 197 4.95 1.37 -12.70
N ILE A 198 5.84 2.19 -12.13
CA ILE A 198 6.48 3.30 -12.85
C ILE A 198 7.28 2.76 -14.03
N ALA A 199 8.13 1.74 -13.80
CA ALA A 199 8.92 1.10 -14.86
C ALA A 199 8.03 0.52 -15.99
N ALA A 200 6.91 -0.13 -15.63
CA ALA A 200 5.95 -0.66 -16.60
C ALA A 200 5.29 0.47 -17.41
N GLY A 201 4.95 1.58 -16.76
CA GLY A 201 4.43 2.77 -17.43
C GLY A 201 5.43 3.37 -18.43
N ILE A 202 6.71 3.48 -18.04
CA ILE A 202 7.79 3.93 -18.93
C ILE A 202 7.92 2.98 -20.13
N SER A 203 8.01 1.68 -19.90
CA SER A 203 8.12 0.66 -20.97
C SER A 203 6.98 0.75 -21.97
N ASP A 204 5.74 0.87 -21.50
CA ASP A 204 4.57 0.99 -22.37
C ASP A 204 4.52 2.34 -23.11
N GLY A 205 4.88 3.44 -22.43
CA GLY A 205 4.93 4.78 -23.03
C GLY A 205 5.99 4.89 -24.14
N LEU A 206 7.10 4.15 -24.03
CA LEU A 206 8.11 4.02 -25.06
C LEU A 206 7.75 3.03 -26.19
N GLY A 207 6.57 2.39 -26.11
CA GLY A 207 6.06 1.51 -27.16
C GLY A 207 6.64 0.11 -27.21
N PHE A 208 7.27 -0.40 -26.14
CA PHE A 208 7.89 -1.74 -26.13
C PHE A 208 6.88 -2.91 -26.09
N GLY A 209 5.64 -2.66 -25.73
CA GLY A 209 4.54 -3.60 -25.85
C GLY A 209 4.46 -4.68 -24.76
N ALA A 210 3.53 -5.63 -24.96
CA ALA A 210 3.13 -6.60 -23.93
C ALA A 210 4.24 -7.58 -23.52
N ASN A 211 5.10 -8.00 -24.47
CA ASN A 211 6.21 -8.92 -24.15
C ASN A 211 7.21 -8.30 -23.18
N ALA A 212 7.58 -7.03 -23.42
CA ALA A 212 8.49 -6.29 -22.54
C ALA A 212 7.85 -6.07 -21.16
N ARG A 213 6.56 -5.74 -21.11
CA ARG A 213 5.83 -5.58 -19.84
C ARG A 213 5.77 -6.88 -19.05
N ALA A 214 5.49 -8.04 -19.70
CA ALA A 214 5.49 -9.34 -19.04
C ALA A 214 6.88 -9.69 -18.46
N ALA A 215 7.95 -9.50 -19.25
CA ALA A 215 9.31 -9.70 -18.79
C ALA A 215 9.66 -8.77 -17.62
N LEU A 216 9.26 -7.50 -17.66
CA LEU A 216 9.48 -6.53 -16.60
C LEU A 216 8.77 -6.93 -15.30
N ILE A 217 7.51 -7.38 -15.37
CA ILE A 217 6.76 -7.86 -14.19
C ILE A 217 7.48 -9.06 -13.56
N THR A 218 7.89 -10.05 -14.37
CA THR A 218 8.61 -11.25 -13.90
C THR A 218 9.95 -10.87 -13.24
N ARG A 219 10.73 -10.02 -13.89
CA ARG A 219 12.04 -9.58 -13.35
C ARG A 219 11.87 -8.67 -12.14
N GLY A 220 10.86 -7.80 -12.14
CA GLY A 220 10.51 -6.97 -11.00
C GLY A 220 10.10 -7.79 -9.77
N LEU A 221 9.30 -8.85 -9.97
CA LEU A 221 8.96 -9.78 -8.90
C LEU A 221 10.21 -10.44 -8.32
N ALA A 222 11.17 -10.84 -9.15
CA ALA A 222 12.43 -11.41 -8.69
C ALA A 222 13.27 -10.39 -7.88
N GLU A 223 13.26 -9.11 -8.24
CA GLU A 223 13.91 -8.05 -7.44
C GLU A 223 13.23 -7.90 -6.06
N ILE A 224 11.91 -7.82 -6.03
CA ILE A 224 11.13 -7.70 -4.80
C ILE A 224 11.39 -8.90 -3.88
N THR A 225 11.40 -10.11 -4.46
CA THR A 225 11.67 -11.34 -3.69
C THR A 225 13.07 -11.33 -3.09
N ARG A 226 14.11 -10.95 -3.86
CA ARG A 226 15.49 -10.86 -3.34
C ARG A 226 15.59 -9.89 -2.16
N LEU A 227 15.01 -8.70 -2.29
CA LEU A 227 15.00 -7.72 -1.21
C LEU A 227 14.25 -8.27 0.02
N GLY A 228 13.09 -8.90 -0.20
CA GLY A 228 12.29 -9.47 0.87
C GLY A 228 13.01 -10.58 1.63
N VAL A 229 13.64 -11.51 0.92
CA VAL A 229 14.43 -12.61 1.53
C VAL A 229 15.60 -12.05 2.34
N ALA A 230 16.28 -11.00 1.84
CA ALA A 230 17.35 -10.33 2.58
C ALA A 230 16.86 -9.67 3.89
N LEU A 231 15.57 -9.38 4.00
CA LEU A 231 14.91 -8.85 5.20
C LEU A 231 14.21 -9.92 6.05
N GLY A 232 14.30 -11.21 5.64
CA GLY A 232 13.72 -12.33 6.38
C GLY A 232 12.29 -12.71 5.97
N ALA A 233 11.79 -12.21 4.85
CA ALA A 233 10.51 -12.62 4.29
C ALA A 233 10.59 -14.00 3.62
N TYR A 234 9.44 -14.67 3.48
CA TYR A 234 9.34 -15.95 2.78
C TYR A 234 9.17 -15.74 1.28
N PRO A 235 9.96 -16.43 0.41
CA PRO A 235 9.84 -16.31 -1.05
C PRO A 235 8.43 -16.57 -1.57
N GLU A 236 7.71 -17.51 -0.96
CA GLU A 236 6.36 -17.92 -1.34
C GLU A 236 5.35 -16.79 -1.21
N THR A 237 5.55 -15.87 -0.26
CA THR A 237 4.68 -14.70 -0.04
C THR A 237 4.57 -13.84 -1.29
N PHE A 238 5.67 -13.71 -2.03
CA PHE A 238 5.72 -12.87 -3.24
C PHE A 238 4.99 -13.49 -4.43
N MET A 239 4.71 -14.79 -4.43
CA MET A 239 3.88 -15.46 -5.43
C MET A 239 2.38 -15.32 -5.16
N GLY A 240 2.00 -14.77 -4.00
CA GLY A 240 0.63 -14.59 -3.56
C GLY A 240 0.01 -13.24 -3.97
N LEU A 241 -1.12 -12.93 -3.31
CA LEU A 241 -1.92 -11.71 -3.57
C LEU A 241 -1.12 -10.42 -3.33
N ALA A 242 -0.40 -10.33 -2.22
CA ALA A 242 0.37 -9.13 -1.86
C ALA A 242 1.65 -8.93 -2.71
N GLY A 243 2.13 -9.98 -3.38
CA GLY A 243 3.26 -9.94 -4.32
C GLY A 243 2.79 -9.88 -5.76
N LEU A 244 2.80 -11.03 -6.46
CA LEU A 244 2.46 -11.15 -7.89
C LEU A 244 1.09 -10.56 -8.23
N GLY A 245 0.08 -10.78 -7.39
CA GLY A 245 -1.27 -10.29 -7.64
C GLY A 245 -1.32 -8.76 -7.71
N ASP A 246 -0.82 -8.09 -6.68
CA ASP A 246 -0.83 -6.62 -6.58
C ASP A 246 0.14 -5.96 -7.58
N LEU A 247 1.29 -6.62 -7.84
CA LEU A 247 2.24 -6.21 -8.87
C LEU A 247 1.61 -6.22 -10.26
N THR A 248 1.00 -7.34 -10.65
CA THR A 248 0.35 -7.50 -11.96
C THR A 248 -0.75 -6.47 -12.16
N LEU A 249 -1.66 -6.33 -11.19
CA LEU A 249 -2.74 -5.35 -11.25
C LEU A 249 -2.19 -3.94 -11.45
N THR A 250 -1.18 -3.56 -10.65
CA THR A 250 -0.65 -2.19 -10.63
C THR A 250 0.14 -1.85 -11.91
N CYS A 251 0.81 -2.84 -12.51
CA CYS A 251 1.59 -2.67 -13.74
C CYS A 251 0.74 -2.70 -15.03
N THR A 252 -0.49 -3.20 -15.00
CA THR A 252 -1.27 -3.44 -16.22
C THR A 252 -2.48 -2.53 -16.41
N ASP A 253 -2.95 -1.84 -15.37
CA ASP A 253 -4.14 -0.99 -15.43
C ASP A 253 -3.81 0.50 -15.25
N ASN A 254 -4.46 1.35 -16.05
CA ASN A 254 -4.31 2.81 -16.01
C ASN A 254 -4.96 3.49 -14.77
N LYS A 255 -5.72 2.76 -13.95
CA LYS A 255 -6.12 3.25 -12.63
C LYS A 255 -4.91 3.42 -11.70
N SER A 256 -3.78 2.72 -11.98
CA SER A 256 -2.54 2.88 -11.26
C SER A 256 -1.91 4.26 -11.50
N ARG A 257 -1.86 5.08 -10.45
CA ARG A 257 -1.19 6.39 -10.46
C ARG A 257 0.30 6.26 -10.79
N ASN A 258 0.94 5.21 -10.27
CA ASN A 258 2.36 4.93 -10.50
C ASN A 258 2.62 4.57 -11.96
N ARG A 259 1.76 3.77 -12.58
CA ARG A 259 1.85 3.46 -14.01
C ARG A 259 1.62 4.72 -14.86
N ARG A 260 0.65 5.58 -14.50
CA ARG A 260 0.43 6.86 -15.19
C ARG A 260 1.62 7.81 -15.06
N MET A 261 2.33 7.81 -13.92
CA MET A 261 3.59 8.55 -13.75
C MET A 261 4.62 8.07 -14.78
N GLY A 262 4.82 6.77 -14.91
CA GLY A 262 5.74 6.20 -15.89
C GLY A 262 5.37 6.54 -17.34
N LEU A 263 4.10 6.49 -17.70
CA LEU A 263 3.62 6.92 -19.03
C LEU A 263 3.95 8.39 -19.30
N ALA A 264 3.70 9.27 -18.34
CA ALA A 264 3.98 10.70 -18.46
C ALA A 264 5.49 11.00 -18.61
N LEU A 265 6.35 10.29 -17.86
CA LEU A 265 7.81 10.41 -17.99
C LEU A 265 8.30 9.94 -19.37
N ALA A 266 7.69 8.89 -19.94
CA ALA A 266 8.01 8.42 -21.29
C ALA A 266 7.58 9.41 -22.39
N GLU A 267 6.56 10.25 -22.13
CA GLU A 267 6.16 11.37 -22.99
C GLU A 267 7.12 12.58 -22.89
N GLY A 268 8.11 12.52 -22.01
CA GLY A 268 9.09 13.59 -21.77
C GLY A 268 8.64 14.67 -20.76
N LEU A 269 7.57 14.42 -19.98
CA LEU A 269 7.17 15.33 -18.91
C LEU A 269 8.14 15.23 -17.74
N THR A 270 8.37 16.36 -17.08
CA THR A 270 9.03 16.38 -15.76
C THR A 270 8.18 15.71 -14.70
N ILE A 271 8.78 15.37 -13.55
CA ILE A 271 8.05 14.78 -12.41
C ILE A 271 6.95 15.73 -11.92
N GLU A 272 7.23 17.03 -11.88
CA GLU A 272 6.30 18.07 -11.44
C GLU A 272 5.10 18.17 -12.39
N GLU A 273 5.32 18.17 -13.69
CA GLU A 273 4.26 18.17 -14.71
C GLU A 273 3.42 16.89 -14.65
N ALA A 274 4.06 15.75 -14.49
CA ALA A 274 3.38 14.46 -14.33
C ALA A 274 2.52 14.42 -13.05
N ARG A 275 3.04 14.92 -11.91
CA ARG A 275 2.26 15.07 -10.67
C ARG A 275 1.07 16.00 -10.84
N ALA A 276 1.26 17.15 -11.51
CA ALA A 276 0.19 18.10 -11.79
C ALA A 276 -0.92 17.46 -12.66
N ARG A 277 -0.56 16.61 -13.63
CA ARG A 277 -1.51 15.84 -14.46
C ARG A 277 -2.27 14.78 -13.65
N ILE A 278 -1.60 14.10 -12.72
CA ILE A 278 -2.19 13.00 -11.92
C ILE A 278 -3.09 13.54 -10.80
N GLN A 279 -2.77 14.70 -10.22
CA GLN A 279 -3.50 15.39 -9.15
C GLN A 279 -3.73 14.56 -7.87
N GLN A 280 -2.94 13.55 -7.66
CA GLN A 280 -2.98 12.66 -6.48
C GLN A 280 -1.55 12.24 -6.13
N GLU A 281 -1.36 11.81 -4.88
CA GLU A 281 -0.06 11.30 -4.43
C GLU A 281 0.37 10.08 -5.24
N VAL A 282 1.65 10.06 -5.64
CA VAL A 282 2.29 8.98 -6.38
C VAL A 282 3.35 8.33 -5.49
N GLU A 283 2.91 7.37 -4.68
CA GLU A 283 3.74 6.68 -3.68
C GLU A 283 5.02 6.07 -4.26
N GLY A 284 4.98 5.63 -5.51
CA GLY A 284 6.13 5.01 -6.19
C GLY A 284 7.33 5.94 -6.34
N VAL A 285 7.13 7.26 -6.35
CA VAL A 285 8.24 8.21 -6.41
C VAL A 285 9.09 8.12 -5.14
N HIS A 286 8.46 8.18 -3.97
CA HIS A 286 9.15 8.01 -2.69
C HIS A 286 9.69 6.58 -2.52
N ALA A 287 8.86 5.59 -2.81
CA ALA A 287 9.25 4.18 -2.71
C ALA A 287 10.50 3.84 -3.55
N ALA A 288 10.67 4.46 -4.72
CA ALA A 288 11.87 4.24 -5.55
C ALA A 288 13.16 4.66 -4.82
N LYS A 289 13.14 5.82 -4.17
CA LYS A 289 14.27 6.32 -3.39
C LYS A 289 14.56 5.44 -2.18
N GLU A 290 13.54 5.16 -1.39
CA GLU A 290 13.66 4.38 -0.16
C GLU A 290 14.13 2.96 -0.46
N THR A 291 13.55 2.30 -1.47
CA THR A 291 13.92 0.94 -1.89
C THR A 291 15.33 0.89 -2.46
N TRP A 292 15.73 1.88 -3.27
CA TRP A 292 17.08 1.93 -3.83
C TRP A 292 18.12 2.03 -2.72
N PHE A 293 17.98 2.96 -1.77
CA PHE A 293 18.91 3.09 -0.66
C PHE A 293 18.97 1.84 0.22
N LEU A 294 17.81 1.24 0.51
CA LEU A 294 17.74 -0.01 1.28
C LEU A 294 18.47 -1.15 0.55
N SER A 295 18.30 -1.26 -0.77
CA SER A 295 18.99 -2.27 -1.57
C SER A 295 20.50 -2.11 -1.55
N GLN A 296 21.02 -0.86 -1.60
CA GLN A 296 22.45 -0.56 -1.49
C GLN A 296 23.00 -0.96 -0.11
N GLU A 297 22.28 -0.60 0.95
CA GLU A 297 22.66 -0.94 2.33
C GLU A 297 22.76 -2.46 2.56
N LEU A 298 21.83 -3.22 1.95
CA LEU A 298 21.78 -4.68 2.09
C LEU A 298 22.63 -5.43 1.03
N GLY A 299 23.24 -4.72 0.09
CA GLY A 299 23.99 -5.34 -1.01
C GLY A 299 23.09 -6.17 -1.96
N VAL A 300 21.79 -5.83 -2.06
CA VAL A 300 20.83 -6.53 -2.92
C VAL A 300 20.77 -5.87 -4.29
N GLU A 301 21.00 -6.67 -5.33
CA GLU A 301 20.97 -6.19 -6.71
C GLU A 301 19.53 -5.99 -7.20
N MET A 302 19.16 -4.74 -7.50
CA MET A 302 17.83 -4.34 -7.96
C MET A 302 17.92 -3.43 -9.20
N PRO A 303 18.23 -3.99 -10.38
CA PRO A 303 18.51 -3.19 -11.58
C PRO A 303 17.32 -2.33 -12.04
N ILE A 304 16.10 -2.85 -12.07
CA ILE A 304 14.92 -2.08 -12.48
C ILE A 304 14.68 -0.92 -11.51
N THR A 305 14.75 -1.20 -10.21
CA THR A 305 14.63 -0.18 -9.16
C THR A 305 15.71 0.90 -9.30
N THR A 306 16.94 0.52 -9.60
CA THR A 306 18.05 1.45 -9.83
C THR A 306 17.77 2.39 -11.00
N GLU A 307 17.32 1.87 -12.13
CA GLU A 307 17.03 2.71 -13.29
C GLU A 307 15.83 3.63 -13.04
N VAL A 308 14.79 3.17 -12.34
CA VAL A 308 13.67 4.04 -11.94
C VAL A 308 14.15 5.14 -11.00
N TYR A 309 15.02 4.84 -10.03
CA TYR A 309 15.62 5.85 -9.16
C TYR A 309 16.42 6.88 -9.95
N ARG A 310 17.27 6.45 -10.89
CA ARG A 310 18.09 7.35 -11.73
C ARG A 310 17.23 8.26 -12.61
N ILE A 311 16.14 7.74 -13.17
CA ILE A 311 15.18 8.55 -13.94
C ILE A 311 14.55 9.61 -13.04
N LEU A 312 14.07 9.23 -11.84
CA LEU A 312 13.33 10.12 -10.95
C LEU A 312 14.22 11.14 -10.22
N TYR A 313 15.47 10.80 -9.92
CA TYR A 313 16.30 11.61 -9.03
C TYR A 313 17.62 12.10 -9.62
N GLU A 314 18.09 11.49 -10.72
CA GLU A 314 19.34 11.85 -11.37
C GLU A 314 19.13 12.38 -12.80
N GLY A 315 17.86 12.47 -13.24
CA GLY A 315 17.51 13.01 -14.56
C GLY A 315 17.95 12.12 -15.74
N LEU A 316 18.11 10.80 -15.50
CA LEU A 316 18.44 9.86 -16.56
C LEU A 316 17.31 9.78 -17.59
N ASP A 317 17.65 9.86 -18.87
CA ASP A 317 16.69 9.69 -19.95
C ASP A 317 16.09 8.25 -19.93
N PRO A 318 14.76 8.09 -20.00
CA PRO A 318 14.12 6.78 -19.97
C PRO A 318 14.60 5.82 -21.07
N HIS A 319 14.93 6.28 -22.29
CA HIS A 319 15.47 5.45 -23.35
C HIS A 319 16.88 4.95 -23.02
N VAL A 320 17.69 5.75 -22.31
CA VAL A 320 19.02 5.32 -21.87
C VAL A 320 18.89 4.23 -20.81
N ALA A 321 18.03 4.43 -19.82
CA ALA A 321 17.77 3.45 -18.76
C ALA A 321 17.37 2.08 -19.31
N VAL A 322 16.44 2.04 -20.27
CA VAL A 322 16.03 0.79 -20.90
C VAL A 322 17.17 0.12 -21.69
N ARG A 323 17.99 0.90 -22.42
CA ARG A 323 19.17 0.34 -23.10
C ARG A 323 20.15 -0.28 -22.12
N GLU A 324 20.42 0.36 -20.99
CA GLU A 324 21.29 -0.19 -19.95
C GLU A 324 20.75 -1.51 -19.39
N LEU A 325 19.45 -1.61 -19.12
CA LEU A 325 18.82 -2.86 -18.69
C LEU A 325 18.96 -3.98 -19.73
N LEU A 326 18.77 -3.69 -21.02
CA LEU A 326 18.88 -4.67 -22.11
C LEU A 326 20.31 -5.14 -22.36
N HIS A 327 21.34 -4.31 -22.11
CA HIS A 327 22.74 -4.66 -22.28
C HIS A 327 23.37 -5.39 -21.10
N ARG A 328 22.62 -5.61 -20.01
CA ARG A 328 23.11 -6.41 -18.87
C ARG A 328 23.45 -7.83 -19.30
N ARG A 329 24.53 -8.38 -18.71
CA ARG A 329 24.91 -9.78 -18.97
C ARG A 329 23.74 -10.72 -18.63
N GLN A 330 23.44 -11.61 -19.57
CA GLN A 330 22.46 -12.68 -19.36
C GLN A 330 22.95 -13.58 -18.20
N ARG A 331 22.04 -13.93 -17.32
CA ARG A 331 22.25 -14.88 -16.23
C ARG A 331 21.23 -16.01 -16.38
N ALA A 332 21.54 -17.17 -15.80
CA ALA A 332 20.54 -18.24 -15.65
C ALA A 332 19.35 -17.73 -14.83
N GLU A 333 18.18 -18.23 -15.17
CA GLU A 333 16.91 -17.88 -14.51
C GLU A 333 16.71 -18.74 -13.25
#